data_3868b34f94154086d3f716c22e6c81c9
#
_entry.id   3868b34f94154086d3f716c22e6c81c9
#
_cell.length_a   1.000
_cell.length_b   1.000
_cell.length_c   1.000
_cell.angle_alpha   90.00
_cell.angle_beta   90.00
_cell.angle_gamma   90.00
#
_symmetry.space_group_name_H-M   'P 1'
#
loop_
_entity.id
_entity.type
_entity.pdbx_description
1 polymer ?
#
loop_
_entity_poly.entity_id
_entity_poly.type
_entity_poly.pdbx_seq_one_letter_code
_entity_poly.pdbx_strand_id
1 'polypeptide(L)'
;GRINQYRVVEAVKLWRKMLTRLFETGHPWITFKDPANIRSPQDHDGVVHNSNLCTEITLNNSDTETAVCNLGSVNLSRHVTAEGVDHELLSRTVSTAMRMLDNVIDINFYPTEEARRSNMRHRPVGLGLMGFQDALFKLRHPFDSRGAQAFADEIMEFISYHAILASSKLAAERGAYESFPGSKWDRGIFPLDTLDLLEAERGVEIPVPRTTRMDWTPVREHVARHGMRNSNTMAVAPTATISNIAGSYPCIEPIYKNIYVKSNMSGEFTVINEYLVNDLKARGLWNQEMLEELKAHDGDVGRIDAVPAELKELYKEAFEIDATRLVQLTALRGKWIDQSQSHNVFMKGVSGKKLEEIYMAAWELGLKTTYYLRSLGASQIEKSTLDAKKYGYTQKREAAAPKPAVAAGSGAESALSGGSNGNGTGAAGSAGDAATGERPTRIAATAVTTDAGFAASIANMSSATEITNICSLDDPDCEACQ
;
A
#
# COMPACT_ATOMS: atom_id res chain seq x y z
N GLY A 1 -34.41 1.11 -12.10
CA GLY A 1 -35.26 0.58 -11.04
C GLY A 1 -35.75 1.71 -10.11
N ARG A 2 -36.90 1.55 -9.46
CA ARG A 2 -37.37 2.52 -8.46
C ARG A 2 -36.66 2.26 -7.15
N ILE A 3 -36.08 3.33 -6.53
CA ILE A 3 -35.56 3.26 -5.18
C ILE A 3 -36.73 3.26 -4.22
N ASN A 4 -36.97 2.14 -3.51
CA ASN A 4 -38.08 1.98 -2.58
C ASN A 4 -37.80 2.51 -1.17
N GLN A 5 -36.52 2.61 -0.80
CA GLN A 5 -36.08 3.15 0.47
C GLN A 5 -34.90 4.10 0.25
N TYR A 6 -34.98 5.29 0.82
CA TYR A 6 -33.89 6.27 0.78
C TYR A 6 -33.90 7.11 2.05
N ARG A 7 -32.74 7.62 2.39
CA ARG A 7 -32.56 8.61 3.46
C ARG A 7 -31.81 9.80 2.90
N VAL A 8 -32.34 10.98 3.12
CA VAL A 8 -31.64 12.23 2.84
C VAL A 8 -30.76 12.59 4.01
N VAL A 9 -29.49 12.81 3.76
CA VAL A 9 -28.50 13.24 4.77
C VAL A 9 -27.79 14.49 4.27
N GLU A 10 -27.38 15.33 5.19
CA GLU A 10 -26.56 16.49 4.90
C GLU A 10 -25.14 16.04 4.50
N ALA A 11 -24.69 16.44 3.30
CA ALA A 11 -23.42 15.97 2.73
C ALA A 11 -22.22 16.31 3.63
N VAL A 12 -22.17 17.53 4.17
CA VAL A 12 -21.08 17.98 5.04
C VAL A 12 -21.00 17.15 6.32
N LYS A 13 -22.13 16.83 6.94
CA LYS A 13 -22.17 15.97 8.13
C LYS A 13 -21.72 14.55 7.83
N LEU A 14 -22.14 14.01 6.69
CA LEU A 14 -21.68 12.69 6.25
C LEU A 14 -20.16 12.67 6.01
N TRP A 15 -19.65 13.67 5.29
CA TRP A 15 -18.23 13.81 5.00
C TRP A 15 -17.38 13.92 6.28
N ARG A 16 -17.77 14.81 7.19
CA ARG A 16 -17.10 14.93 8.50
C ARG A 16 -17.10 13.60 9.26
N LYS A 17 -18.22 12.89 9.29
CA LYS A 17 -18.30 11.58 9.94
C LYS A 17 -17.37 10.55 9.30
N MET A 18 -17.23 10.54 7.97
CA MET A 18 -16.29 9.66 7.26
C MET A 18 -14.85 10.00 7.66
N LEU A 19 -14.46 11.27 7.62
CA LEU A 19 -13.11 11.71 8.00
C LEU A 19 -12.80 11.43 9.48
N THR A 20 -13.76 11.63 10.39
CA THR A 20 -13.60 11.29 11.81
C THR A 20 -13.31 9.80 12.00
N ARG A 21 -14.09 8.92 11.35
CA ARG A 21 -13.87 7.47 11.44
C ARG A 21 -12.53 7.05 10.81
N LEU A 22 -12.20 7.64 9.70
CA LEU A 22 -10.90 7.42 9.05
C LEU A 22 -9.74 7.80 9.97
N PHE A 23 -9.85 8.92 10.66
CA PHE A 23 -8.83 9.37 11.62
C PHE A 23 -8.74 8.43 12.84
N GLU A 24 -9.87 8.03 13.42
CA GLU A 24 -9.92 7.18 14.60
C GLU A 24 -9.41 5.75 14.36
N THR A 25 -9.64 5.21 13.17
CA THR A 25 -9.43 3.78 12.90
C THR A 25 -8.52 3.49 11.71
N GLY A 26 -8.10 4.51 10.95
CA GLY A 26 -7.42 4.31 9.65
C GLY A 26 -8.36 3.82 8.53
N HIS A 27 -9.67 3.70 8.80
CA HIS A 27 -10.71 3.22 7.89
C HIS A 27 -11.96 4.14 7.95
N PRO A 28 -12.82 4.14 6.92
CA PRO A 28 -12.73 3.42 5.64
C PRO A 28 -11.66 4.01 4.73
N TRP A 29 -11.13 3.21 3.79
CA TRP A 29 -10.32 3.76 2.70
C TRP A 29 -11.22 4.46 1.70
N ILE A 30 -10.81 5.62 1.23
CA ILE A 30 -11.64 6.43 0.32
C ILE A 30 -11.29 6.07 -1.12
N THR A 31 -12.33 5.69 -1.87
CA THR A 31 -12.29 5.41 -3.30
C THR A 31 -13.23 6.39 -4.00
N PHE A 32 -12.76 6.96 -5.11
CA PHE A 32 -13.56 7.88 -5.93
C PHE A 32 -14.14 7.10 -7.10
N LYS A 33 -15.46 6.92 -7.08
CA LYS A 33 -16.15 6.04 -8.02
C LYS A 33 -16.21 6.61 -9.44
N ASP A 34 -16.29 7.92 -9.56
CA ASP A 34 -16.29 8.62 -10.84
C ASP A 34 -14.98 8.38 -11.64
N PRO A 35 -13.75 8.70 -11.15
CA PRO A 35 -12.55 8.42 -11.93
C PRO A 35 -12.30 6.92 -12.09
N ALA A 36 -12.70 6.08 -11.14
CA ALA A 36 -12.55 4.64 -11.27
C ALA A 36 -13.35 4.10 -12.48
N ASN A 37 -14.55 4.62 -12.73
CA ASN A 37 -15.40 4.19 -13.83
C ASN A 37 -15.14 4.96 -15.14
N ILE A 38 -15.07 6.29 -15.09
CA ILE A 38 -14.83 7.11 -16.29
C ILE A 38 -13.50 6.74 -16.95
N ARG A 39 -12.48 6.45 -16.13
CA ARG A 39 -11.15 6.08 -16.60
C ARG A 39 -10.93 4.57 -16.78
N SER A 40 -11.93 3.72 -16.51
CA SER A 40 -11.85 2.28 -16.75
C SER A 40 -11.77 1.98 -18.23
N PRO A 41 -10.84 1.13 -18.71
CA PRO A 41 -10.82 0.70 -20.11
C PRO A 41 -12.00 -0.20 -20.48
N GLN A 42 -12.73 -0.76 -19.49
CA GLN A 42 -13.84 -1.69 -19.66
C GLN A 42 -15.23 -1.05 -19.42
N ASP A 43 -15.37 0.27 -19.63
CA ASP A 43 -16.60 1.02 -19.41
C ASP A 43 -17.79 0.57 -20.27
N HIS A 44 -17.53 -0.16 -21.36
CA HIS A 44 -18.53 -0.73 -22.28
C HIS A 44 -19.13 -2.05 -21.77
N ASP A 45 -18.42 -2.76 -20.87
CA ASP A 45 -18.81 -4.11 -20.45
C ASP A 45 -19.39 -4.14 -19.01
N GLY A 46 -18.93 -3.27 -18.12
CA GLY A 46 -19.44 -3.26 -16.76
C GLY A 46 -18.95 -2.11 -15.90
N VAL A 47 -19.35 -2.14 -14.61
CA VAL A 47 -19.12 -1.09 -13.65
C VAL A 47 -18.09 -1.56 -12.62
N VAL A 48 -17.16 -0.67 -12.27
CA VAL A 48 -16.30 -0.82 -11.09
C VAL A 48 -17.12 -0.46 -9.87
N HIS A 49 -17.58 -1.46 -9.11
CA HIS A 49 -18.41 -1.26 -7.92
C HIS A 49 -17.60 -0.82 -6.72
N ASN A 50 -16.43 -1.43 -6.53
CA ASN A 50 -15.48 -1.18 -5.45
C ASN A 50 -14.07 -1.61 -5.88
N SER A 51 -13.08 -1.26 -5.07
CA SER A 51 -11.72 -1.76 -5.21
C SER A 51 -11.48 -3.00 -4.34
N ASN A 52 -10.31 -3.62 -4.47
CA ASN A 52 -9.86 -4.69 -3.59
C ASN A 52 -9.43 -4.14 -2.21
N LEU A 53 -8.99 -5.04 -1.32
CA LEU A 53 -8.52 -4.70 0.03
C LEU A 53 -7.41 -3.63 0.03
N CYS A 54 -6.46 -3.73 -0.90
CA CYS A 54 -5.30 -2.82 -0.96
C CYS A 54 -5.49 -1.62 -1.90
N THR A 55 -6.67 -1.50 -2.53
CA THR A 55 -7.15 -0.37 -3.32
C THR A 55 -6.40 -0.06 -4.63
N GLU A 56 -5.54 -0.97 -5.11
CA GLU A 56 -4.87 -0.83 -6.41
C GLU A 56 -5.72 -1.35 -7.58
N ILE A 57 -6.72 -2.20 -7.33
CA ILE A 57 -7.52 -2.86 -8.36
C ILE A 57 -8.81 -2.09 -8.62
N THR A 58 -9.07 -1.74 -9.87
CA THR A 58 -10.33 -1.14 -10.33
C THR A 58 -10.83 -1.91 -11.55
N LEU A 59 -11.45 -3.06 -11.29
CA LEU A 59 -12.02 -3.94 -12.29
C LEU A 59 -13.55 -3.97 -12.18
N ASN A 60 -14.22 -4.18 -13.30
CA ASN A 60 -15.66 -4.41 -13.34
C ASN A 60 -16.01 -5.80 -12.79
N ASN A 61 -17.16 -5.91 -12.17
CA ASN A 61 -17.76 -7.17 -11.75
C ASN A 61 -19.29 -7.12 -11.90
N SER A 62 -19.93 -8.28 -11.89
CA SER A 62 -21.37 -8.42 -12.04
C SER A 62 -21.90 -9.55 -11.13
N ASP A 63 -23.17 -9.90 -11.31
CA ASP A 63 -23.78 -11.07 -10.67
C ASP A 63 -23.26 -12.41 -11.21
N THR A 64 -22.62 -12.40 -12.37
CA THR A 64 -22.07 -13.58 -13.03
C THR A 64 -20.54 -13.58 -13.16
N GLU A 65 -19.88 -12.50 -12.79
CA GLU A 65 -18.44 -12.33 -12.92
C GLU A 65 -17.82 -11.71 -11.66
N THR A 66 -16.90 -12.43 -11.05
CA THR A 66 -16.08 -11.94 -9.93
C THR A 66 -14.70 -11.55 -10.44
N ALA A 67 -14.34 -10.28 -10.27
CA ALA A 67 -13.06 -9.77 -10.74
C ALA A 67 -11.87 -10.46 -10.06
N VAL A 68 -10.89 -10.87 -10.87
CA VAL A 68 -9.62 -11.44 -10.43
C VAL A 68 -8.49 -10.70 -11.12
N CYS A 69 -7.44 -10.32 -10.39
CA CYS A 69 -6.26 -9.69 -10.96
C CYS A 69 -4.98 -10.40 -10.52
N ASN A 70 -4.14 -10.77 -11.47
CA ASN A 70 -2.80 -11.27 -11.21
C ASN A 70 -1.84 -10.07 -11.13
N LEU A 71 -1.10 -9.97 -10.03
CA LEU A 71 -0.24 -8.84 -9.74
C LEU A 71 1.25 -9.19 -9.89
N GLY A 72 2.00 -8.21 -10.38
CA GLY A 72 3.46 -8.23 -10.40
C GLY A 72 4.01 -6.83 -10.10
N SER A 73 5.24 -6.76 -9.59
CA SER A 73 5.89 -5.48 -9.29
C SER A 73 7.34 -5.49 -9.72
N VAL A 74 7.70 -4.55 -10.58
CA VAL A 74 9.08 -4.34 -11.01
C VAL A 74 9.90 -3.76 -9.86
N ASN A 75 11.03 -4.37 -9.53
CA ASN A 75 11.94 -3.82 -8.53
C ASN A 75 12.83 -2.75 -9.17
N LEU A 76 12.47 -1.48 -9.04
CA LEU A 76 13.23 -0.36 -9.60
C LEU A 76 14.65 -0.27 -9.06
N SER A 77 14.91 -0.73 -7.84
CA SER A 77 16.27 -0.70 -7.28
C SER A 77 17.30 -1.47 -8.12
N ARG A 78 16.83 -2.38 -8.97
CA ARG A 78 17.67 -3.17 -9.88
C ARG A 78 17.80 -2.59 -11.27
N HIS A 79 17.05 -1.55 -11.59
CA HIS A 79 17.00 -0.91 -12.90
C HIS A 79 17.49 0.54 -12.89
N VAL A 80 17.89 1.03 -11.71
CA VAL A 80 18.37 2.40 -11.52
C VAL A 80 19.73 2.38 -10.84
N THR A 81 20.67 3.16 -11.37
CA THR A 81 22.00 3.41 -10.81
C THR A 81 22.17 4.90 -10.53
N ALA A 82 23.35 5.32 -10.11
CA ALA A 82 23.66 6.74 -9.94
C ALA A 82 23.70 7.51 -11.28
N GLU A 83 23.97 6.79 -12.38
CA GLU A 83 24.04 7.33 -13.74
C GLU A 83 22.66 7.48 -14.39
N GLY A 84 21.63 6.82 -13.84
CA GLY A 84 20.26 6.89 -14.36
C GLY A 84 19.57 5.53 -14.45
N VAL A 85 18.53 5.48 -15.29
CA VAL A 85 17.71 4.29 -15.53
C VAL A 85 18.32 3.44 -16.64
N ASP A 86 18.45 2.14 -16.40
CA ASP A 86 18.72 1.15 -17.46
C ASP A 86 17.41 0.84 -18.21
N HIS A 87 17.12 1.66 -19.21
CA HIS A 87 15.89 1.57 -20.01
C HIS A 87 15.81 0.26 -20.81
N GLU A 88 16.94 -0.27 -21.27
CA GLU A 88 16.95 -1.53 -22.03
C GLU A 88 16.56 -2.71 -21.12
N LEU A 89 17.20 -2.82 -19.95
CA LEU A 89 16.87 -3.85 -18.98
C LEU A 89 15.43 -3.70 -18.50
N LEU A 90 14.98 -2.47 -18.21
CA LEU A 90 13.64 -2.20 -17.72
C LEU A 90 12.57 -2.60 -18.74
N SER A 91 12.74 -2.25 -20.02
CA SER A 91 11.80 -2.61 -21.08
C SER A 91 11.66 -4.13 -21.26
N ARG A 92 12.80 -4.86 -21.18
CA ARG A 92 12.81 -6.34 -21.21
C ARG A 92 12.10 -6.92 -20.00
N THR A 93 12.37 -6.39 -18.80
CA THR A 93 11.72 -6.83 -17.55
C THR A 93 10.22 -6.64 -17.62
N VAL A 94 9.74 -5.46 -18.05
CA VAL A 94 8.31 -5.17 -18.20
C VAL A 94 7.65 -6.13 -19.19
N SER A 95 8.25 -6.33 -20.36
CA SER A 95 7.73 -7.22 -21.40
C SER A 95 7.66 -8.68 -20.91
N THR A 96 8.69 -9.14 -20.19
CA THR A 96 8.72 -10.48 -19.60
C THR A 96 7.66 -10.63 -18.51
N ALA A 97 7.54 -9.63 -17.62
CA ALA A 97 6.53 -9.63 -16.55
C ALA A 97 5.10 -9.70 -17.11
N MET A 98 4.79 -8.93 -18.14
CA MET A 98 3.49 -8.98 -18.80
C MET A 98 3.19 -10.37 -19.37
N ARG A 99 4.15 -11.03 -20.03
CA ARG A 99 4.00 -12.40 -20.51
C ARG A 99 3.80 -13.40 -19.36
N MET A 100 4.55 -13.26 -18.28
CA MET A 100 4.39 -14.12 -17.10
C MET A 100 3.00 -13.98 -16.47
N LEU A 101 2.53 -12.74 -16.31
CA LEU A 101 1.20 -12.45 -15.75
C LEU A 101 0.07 -12.98 -16.65
N ASP A 102 0.19 -12.83 -17.99
CA ASP A 102 -0.77 -13.42 -18.93
C ASP A 102 -0.78 -14.95 -18.84
N ASN A 103 0.39 -15.59 -18.73
CA ASN A 103 0.47 -17.04 -18.58
C ASN A 103 -0.18 -17.55 -17.29
N VAL A 104 -0.06 -16.80 -16.19
CA VAL A 104 -0.68 -17.18 -14.90
C VAL A 104 -2.21 -17.27 -15.04
N ILE A 105 -2.83 -16.43 -15.86
CA ILE A 105 -4.29 -16.51 -16.09
C ILE A 105 -4.69 -17.90 -16.58
N ASP A 106 -3.92 -18.51 -17.46
CA ASP A 106 -4.25 -19.80 -18.08
C ASP A 106 -3.98 -21.00 -17.16
N ILE A 107 -3.01 -20.88 -16.25
CA ILE A 107 -2.57 -21.98 -15.36
C ILE A 107 -3.09 -21.86 -13.94
N ASN A 108 -3.76 -20.75 -13.60
CA ASN A 108 -4.22 -20.48 -12.25
C ASN A 108 -5.40 -21.39 -11.85
N PHE A 109 -5.51 -21.66 -10.54
CA PHE A 109 -6.69 -22.28 -9.98
C PHE A 109 -7.74 -21.22 -9.64
N TYR A 110 -8.96 -21.41 -10.11
CA TYR A 110 -10.08 -20.52 -9.84
C TYR A 110 -11.05 -21.15 -8.83
N PRO A 111 -11.31 -20.49 -7.69
CA PRO A 111 -12.16 -21.06 -6.63
C PRO A 111 -13.65 -21.11 -7.03
N THR A 112 -14.09 -20.28 -7.97
CA THR A 112 -15.47 -20.22 -8.48
C THR A 112 -15.50 -20.05 -10.00
N GLU A 113 -16.61 -20.45 -10.63
CA GLU A 113 -16.81 -20.29 -12.08
C GLU A 113 -16.95 -18.82 -12.47
N GLU A 114 -17.50 -17.95 -11.61
CA GLU A 114 -17.60 -16.51 -11.83
C GLU A 114 -16.21 -15.87 -11.90
N ALA A 115 -15.29 -16.28 -11.04
CA ALA A 115 -13.89 -15.84 -11.03
C ALA A 115 -13.16 -16.30 -12.30
N ARG A 116 -13.36 -17.58 -12.68
CA ARG A 116 -12.79 -18.15 -13.90
C ARG A 116 -13.31 -17.43 -15.14
N ARG A 117 -14.62 -17.23 -15.24
CA ARG A 117 -15.27 -16.55 -16.36
C ARG A 117 -14.73 -15.14 -16.55
N SER A 118 -14.73 -14.34 -15.49
CA SER A 118 -14.22 -12.97 -15.52
C SER A 118 -12.75 -12.94 -15.98
N ASN A 119 -11.90 -13.76 -15.36
CA ASN A 119 -10.47 -13.70 -15.65
C ASN A 119 -10.11 -14.22 -17.05
N MET A 120 -10.79 -15.26 -17.53
CA MET A 120 -10.56 -15.79 -18.87
C MET A 120 -11.09 -14.85 -19.95
N ARG A 121 -12.24 -14.20 -19.71
CA ARG A 121 -12.90 -13.31 -20.67
C ARG A 121 -12.18 -11.97 -20.80
N HIS A 122 -11.76 -11.37 -19.69
CA HIS A 122 -11.17 -10.04 -19.66
C HIS A 122 -9.64 -10.06 -19.59
N ARG A 123 -9.05 -11.10 -19.05
CA ARG A 123 -7.60 -11.28 -18.89
C ARG A 123 -6.90 -10.10 -18.22
N PRO A 124 -7.43 -9.52 -17.12
CA PRO A 124 -6.79 -8.37 -16.48
C PRO A 124 -5.51 -8.79 -15.77
N VAL A 125 -4.50 -7.94 -15.85
CA VAL A 125 -3.27 -8.05 -15.06
C VAL A 125 -2.97 -6.69 -14.41
N GLY A 126 -2.17 -6.70 -13.36
CA GLY A 126 -1.74 -5.49 -12.66
C GLY A 126 -0.24 -5.48 -12.48
N LEU A 127 0.48 -4.87 -13.41
CA LEU A 127 1.91 -4.63 -13.26
C LEU A 127 2.12 -3.30 -12.55
N GLY A 128 2.83 -3.33 -11.43
CA GLY A 128 3.25 -2.17 -10.66
C GLY A 128 4.76 -2.12 -10.49
N LEU A 129 5.19 -1.40 -9.48
CA LEU A 129 6.60 -1.26 -9.13
C LEU A 129 6.80 -1.25 -7.61
N MET A 130 8.02 -1.54 -7.18
CA MET A 130 8.55 -1.33 -5.84
C MET A 130 9.96 -0.75 -5.93
N GLY A 131 10.48 -0.21 -4.84
CA GLY A 131 11.81 0.39 -4.85
C GLY A 131 11.86 1.79 -5.46
N PHE A 132 10.74 2.52 -5.45
CA PHE A 132 10.72 3.91 -5.92
C PHE A 132 11.60 4.81 -5.04
N GLN A 133 11.54 4.64 -3.72
CA GLN A 133 12.42 5.35 -2.79
C GLN A 133 13.90 5.01 -3.02
N ASP A 134 14.22 3.73 -3.27
CA ASP A 134 15.60 3.30 -3.61
C ASP A 134 16.12 4.03 -4.84
N ALA A 135 15.28 4.13 -5.88
CA ALA A 135 15.63 4.84 -7.11
C ALA A 135 15.91 6.32 -6.84
N LEU A 136 15.06 6.98 -6.02
CA LEU A 136 15.28 8.37 -5.65
C LEU A 136 16.57 8.58 -4.85
N PHE A 137 16.91 7.69 -3.93
CA PHE A 137 18.19 7.76 -3.21
C PHE A 137 19.38 7.65 -4.15
N LYS A 138 19.35 6.73 -5.10
CA LYS A 138 20.41 6.57 -6.10
C LYS A 138 20.56 7.78 -7.02
N LEU A 139 19.42 8.35 -7.45
CA LEU A 139 19.38 9.55 -8.29
C LEU A 139 19.59 10.87 -7.50
N ARG A 140 19.75 10.80 -6.18
CA ARG A 140 19.92 11.95 -5.30
C ARG A 140 18.76 12.94 -5.36
N HIS A 141 17.52 12.44 -5.49
CA HIS A 141 16.32 13.24 -5.49
C HIS A 141 15.60 13.15 -4.14
N PRO A 142 15.50 14.23 -3.34
CA PRO A 142 14.59 14.28 -2.22
C PRO A 142 13.16 13.94 -2.67
N PHE A 143 12.41 13.19 -1.86
CA PHE A 143 11.12 12.64 -2.25
C PHE A 143 10.08 13.70 -2.66
N ASP A 144 10.10 14.86 -2.02
CA ASP A 144 9.19 16.00 -2.29
C ASP A 144 9.75 17.01 -3.31
N SER A 145 10.88 16.69 -3.96
CA SER A 145 11.55 17.57 -4.92
C SER A 145 10.90 17.54 -6.31
N ARG A 146 11.21 18.56 -7.13
CA ARG A 146 10.85 18.57 -8.55
C ARG A 146 11.49 17.42 -9.32
N GLY A 147 12.71 16.98 -8.93
CA GLY A 147 13.37 15.82 -9.51
C GLY A 147 12.57 14.55 -9.31
N ALA A 148 12.06 14.32 -8.09
CA ALA A 148 11.20 13.19 -7.80
C ALA A 148 9.87 13.24 -8.57
N GLN A 149 9.28 14.42 -8.75
CA GLN A 149 8.07 14.60 -9.56
C GLN A 149 8.30 14.25 -11.03
N ALA A 150 9.40 14.77 -11.61
CA ALA A 150 9.78 14.47 -12.98
C ALA A 150 10.05 12.97 -13.18
N PHE A 151 10.77 12.36 -12.25
CA PHE A 151 11.07 10.93 -12.27
C PHE A 151 9.81 10.06 -12.09
N ALA A 152 8.89 10.44 -11.20
CA ALA A 152 7.63 9.72 -11.01
C ALA A 152 6.79 9.66 -12.28
N ASP A 153 6.71 10.77 -12.99
CA ASP A 153 6.02 10.88 -14.27
C ASP A 153 6.70 10.05 -15.37
N GLU A 154 8.02 10.24 -15.53
CA GLU A 154 8.84 9.58 -16.55
C GLU A 154 8.84 8.05 -16.40
N ILE A 155 9.14 7.56 -15.20
CA ILE A 155 9.28 6.11 -14.99
C ILE A 155 7.95 5.38 -15.16
N MET A 156 6.83 6.00 -14.75
CA MET A 156 5.52 5.40 -14.91
C MET A 156 5.06 5.44 -16.38
N GLU A 157 5.35 6.53 -17.11
CA GLU A 157 5.14 6.58 -18.57
C GLU A 157 5.87 5.43 -19.26
N PHE A 158 7.17 5.26 -18.94
CA PHE A 158 8.01 4.24 -19.56
C PHE A 158 7.46 2.82 -19.29
N ILE A 159 7.12 2.51 -18.04
CA ILE A 159 6.57 1.19 -17.68
C ILE A 159 5.24 0.95 -18.37
N SER A 160 4.33 1.94 -18.35
CA SER A 160 3.01 1.85 -18.98
C SER A 160 3.12 1.65 -20.49
N TYR A 161 3.98 2.41 -21.16
CA TYR A 161 4.25 2.29 -22.59
C TYR A 161 4.65 0.85 -22.96
N HIS A 162 5.64 0.30 -22.25
CA HIS A 162 6.13 -1.06 -22.54
C HIS A 162 5.15 -2.16 -22.11
N ALA A 163 4.35 -1.94 -21.06
CA ALA A 163 3.33 -2.89 -20.62
C ALA A 163 2.19 -2.99 -21.65
N ILE A 164 1.70 -1.86 -22.13
CA ILE A 164 0.65 -1.81 -23.16
C ILE A 164 1.16 -2.41 -24.48
N LEU A 165 2.36 -2.03 -24.92
CA LEU A 165 2.97 -2.59 -26.12
C LEU A 165 3.18 -4.11 -25.98
N ALA A 166 3.63 -4.60 -24.84
CA ALA A 166 3.80 -6.02 -24.58
C ALA A 166 2.47 -6.78 -24.62
N SER A 167 1.40 -6.23 -24.03
CA SER A 167 0.07 -6.81 -24.09
C SER A 167 -0.45 -6.86 -25.52
N SER A 168 -0.23 -5.81 -26.33
CA SER A 168 -0.64 -5.80 -27.73
C SER A 168 0.20 -6.79 -28.59
N LYS A 169 1.50 -6.95 -28.30
CA LYS A 169 2.33 -7.99 -28.93
C LYS A 169 1.82 -9.39 -28.58
N LEU A 170 1.40 -9.63 -27.34
CA LEU A 170 0.77 -10.89 -26.95
C LEU A 170 -0.57 -11.09 -27.67
N ALA A 171 -1.33 -10.03 -27.92
CA ALA A 171 -2.56 -10.12 -28.71
C ALA A 171 -2.25 -10.53 -30.18
N ALA A 172 -1.18 -10.02 -30.78
CA ALA A 172 -0.74 -10.45 -32.11
C ALA A 172 -0.35 -11.93 -32.17
N GLU A 173 0.21 -12.48 -31.06
CA GLU A 173 0.61 -13.89 -30.95
C GLU A 173 -0.56 -14.84 -30.63
N ARG A 174 -1.51 -14.41 -29.76
CA ARG A 174 -2.47 -15.28 -29.08
C ARG A 174 -3.92 -14.85 -29.22
N GLY A 175 -4.18 -13.76 -29.93
CA GLY A 175 -5.49 -13.10 -30.03
C GLY A 175 -5.76 -12.12 -28.90
N ALA A 176 -6.60 -11.14 -29.19
CA ALA A 176 -7.08 -10.18 -28.21
C ALA A 176 -7.96 -10.86 -27.15
N TYR A 177 -8.12 -10.23 -25.96
CA TYR A 177 -9.06 -10.71 -24.97
C TYR A 177 -10.51 -10.63 -25.49
N GLU A 178 -11.40 -11.51 -25.00
CA GLU A 178 -12.73 -11.70 -25.56
C GLU A 178 -13.58 -10.43 -25.58
N SER A 179 -13.57 -9.66 -24.49
CA SER A 179 -14.34 -8.42 -24.36
C SER A 179 -13.59 -7.16 -24.87
N PHE A 180 -12.60 -7.32 -25.76
CA PHE A 180 -11.88 -6.19 -26.35
C PHE A 180 -12.77 -5.28 -27.22
N PRO A 181 -13.69 -5.79 -28.08
CA PRO A 181 -14.50 -4.94 -28.93
C PRO A 181 -15.36 -3.95 -28.13
N GLY A 182 -15.26 -2.67 -28.46
CA GLY A 182 -15.95 -1.57 -27.78
C GLY A 182 -15.22 -1.01 -26.56
N SER A 183 -14.13 -1.63 -26.10
CA SER A 183 -13.31 -1.12 -25.00
C SER A 183 -12.68 0.24 -25.34
N LYS A 184 -12.14 0.94 -24.32
CA LYS A 184 -11.37 2.17 -24.61
C LYS A 184 -10.17 1.90 -25.50
N TRP A 185 -9.52 0.75 -25.36
CA TRP A 185 -8.43 0.34 -26.21
C TRP A 185 -8.85 0.23 -27.69
N ASP A 186 -10.00 -0.39 -27.96
CA ASP A 186 -10.58 -0.50 -29.30
C ASP A 186 -10.96 0.86 -29.89
N ARG A 187 -11.39 1.79 -29.05
CA ARG A 187 -11.70 3.18 -29.42
C ARG A 187 -10.46 4.09 -29.49
N GLY A 188 -9.25 3.55 -29.29
CA GLY A 188 -8.00 4.31 -29.32
C GLY A 188 -7.79 5.25 -28.13
N ILE A 189 -8.49 5.03 -27.02
CA ILE A 189 -8.43 5.85 -25.80
C ILE A 189 -7.48 5.18 -24.80
N PHE A 190 -6.38 5.85 -24.48
CA PHE A 190 -5.33 5.36 -23.60
C PHE A 190 -5.44 6.00 -22.21
N PRO A 191 -4.69 5.53 -21.18
CA PRO A 191 -4.83 6.04 -19.82
C PRO A 191 -4.72 7.56 -19.69
N LEU A 192 -3.78 8.19 -20.41
CA LEU A 192 -3.62 9.65 -20.42
C LEU A 192 -4.86 10.36 -20.96
N ASP A 193 -5.45 9.86 -22.06
CA ASP A 193 -6.61 10.46 -22.71
C ASP A 193 -7.85 10.44 -21.80
N THR A 194 -7.87 9.51 -20.84
CA THR A 194 -8.98 9.37 -19.88
C THR A 194 -9.07 10.52 -18.87
N LEU A 195 -8.03 11.34 -18.74
CA LEU A 195 -8.09 12.56 -17.91
C LEU A 195 -9.00 13.61 -18.55
N ASP A 196 -8.97 13.74 -19.88
CA ASP A 196 -9.82 14.67 -20.61
C ASP A 196 -11.29 14.22 -20.55
N LEU A 197 -11.55 12.90 -20.55
CA LEU A 197 -12.90 12.37 -20.32
C LEU A 197 -13.38 12.69 -18.90
N LEU A 198 -12.53 12.54 -17.89
CA LEU A 198 -12.86 12.85 -16.50
C LEU A 198 -13.15 14.35 -16.32
N GLU A 199 -12.32 15.20 -16.93
CA GLU A 199 -12.50 16.65 -16.93
C GLU A 199 -13.82 17.08 -17.58
N ALA A 200 -14.12 16.52 -18.76
CA ALA A 200 -15.38 16.78 -19.47
C ALA A 200 -16.60 16.35 -18.66
N GLU A 201 -16.55 15.17 -18.03
CA GLU A 201 -17.66 14.63 -17.23
C GLU A 201 -17.90 15.39 -15.94
N ARG A 202 -16.82 15.82 -15.27
CA ARG A 202 -16.90 16.63 -14.04
C ARG A 202 -17.25 18.11 -14.31
N GLY A 203 -16.96 18.61 -15.51
CA GLY A 203 -17.08 20.03 -15.85
C GLY A 203 -16.08 20.93 -15.11
N VAL A 204 -14.97 20.35 -14.61
CA VAL A 204 -13.90 21.06 -13.91
C VAL A 204 -12.54 20.57 -14.37
N GLU A 205 -11.57 21.49 -14.46
CA GLU A 205 -10.19 21.18 -14.84
C GLU A 205 -9.56 20.16 -13.88
N ILE A 206 -8.85 19.17 -14.45
CA ILE A 206 -8.00 18.25 -13.72
C ILE A 206 -6.55 18.72 -13.90
N PRO A 207 -5.93 19.39 -12.90
CA PRO A 207 -4.64 20.07 -13.05
C PRO A 207 -3.45 19.11 -13.03
N VAL A 208 -3.50 18.09 -13.89
CA VAL A 208 -2.43 17.12 -14.11
C VAL A 208 -1.88 17.30 -15.52
N PRO A 209 -0.56 17.48 -15.72
CA PRO A 209 0.02 17.70 -17.04
C PRO A 209 -0.27 16.58 -18.03
N ARG A 210 -0.69 16.92 -19.28
CA ARG A 210 -0.93 15.97 -20.38
C ARG A 210 0.33 15.70 -21.23
N THR A 211 1.48 16.22 -20.81
CA THR A 211 2.74 16.05 -21.55
C THR A 211 3.21 14.59 -21.54
N THR A 212 3.77 14.15 -22.67
CA THR A 212 4.43 12.86 -22.87
C THR A 212 5.91 13.10 -23.18
N ARG A 213 6.77 12.14 -22.82
CA ARG A 213 8.19 12.10 -23.18
C ARG A 213 8.44 11.10 -24.30
N MET A 214 7.58 10.08 -24.41
CA MET A 214 7.69 9.04 -25.40
C MET A 214 6.76 9.32 -26.59
N ASP A 215 7.14 8.84 -27.77
CA ASP A 215 6.24 8.81 -28.93
C ASP A 215 5.28 7.61 -28.80
N TRP A 216 4.03 7.90 -28.50
CA TRP A 216 2.98 6.90 -28.35
C TRP A 216 2.40 6.40 -29.67
N THR A 217 2.75 7.00 -30.82
CA THR A 217 2.22 6.62 -32.13
C THR A 217 2.41 5.14 -32.44
N PRO A 218 3.62 4.55 -32.27
CA PRO A 218 3.84 3.12 -32.56
C PRO A 218 2.98 2.19 -31.69
N VAL A 219 2.73 2.55 -30.42
CA VAL A 219 1.90 1.74 -29.52
C VAL A 219 0.44 1.83 -29.94
N ARG A 220 -0.07 3.04 -30.24
CA ARG A 220 -1.46 3.25 -30.70
C ARG A 220 -1.73 2.50 -31.98
N GLU A 221 -0.83 2.56 -32.97
CA GLU A 221 -0.94 1.83 -34.24
C GLU A 221 -0.89 0.31 -34.03
N HIS A 222 -0.05 -0.18 -33.12
CA HIS A 222 0.04 -1.60 -32.83
C HIS A 222 -1.25 -2.11 -32.16
N VAL A 223 -1.79 -1.36 -31.18
CA VAL A 223 -3.06 -1.70 -30.53
C VAL A 223 -4.22 -1.65 -31.51
N ALA A 224 -4.30 -0.63 -32.38
CA ALA A 224 -5.34 -0.53 -33.40
C ALA A 224 -5.31 -1.71 -34.39
N ARG A 225 -4.15 -2.28 -34.67
CA ARG A 225 -3.98 -3.40 -35.61
C ARG A 225 -4.24 -4.76 -34.97
N HIS A 226 -3.82 -4.98 -33.74
CA HIS A 226 -3.77 -6.29 -33.10
C HIS A 226 -4.65 -6.42 -31.86
N GLY A 227 -5.18 -5.31 -31.35
CA GLY A 227 -5.90 -5.25 -30.07
C GLY A 227 -4.96 -5.37 -28.86
N MET A 228 -5.56 -5.70 -27.74
CA MET A 228 -4.87 -5.96 -26.45
C MET A 228 -5.14 -7.40 -26.03
N ARG A 229 -4.11 -8.06 -25.43
CA ARG A 229 -4.28 -9.39 -24.80
C ARG A 229 -4.94 -9.29 -23.42
N ASN A 230 -4.75 -8.17 -22.74
CA ASN A 230 -5.19 -7.93 -21.37
C ASN A 230 -6.09 -6.69 -21.33
N SER A 231 -7.22 -6.78 -20.64
CA SER A 231 -8.15 -5.65 -20.48
C SER A 231 -7.56 -4.51 -19.66
N ASN A 232 -6.72 -4.87 -18.70
CA ASN A 232 -5.98 -3.96 -17.86
C ASN A 232 -4.53 -4.41 -17.76
N THR A 233 -3.60 -3.48 -17.57
CA THR A 233 -2.15 -3.74 -17.58
C THR A 233 -1.46 -3.28 -16.32
N MET A 234 -1.88 -2.16 -15.71
CA MET A 234 -1.14 -1.46 -14.68
C MET A 234 -1.94 -1.34 -13.38
N ALA A 235 -1.35 -1.82 -12.29
CA ALA A 235 -1.81 -1.59 -10.92
C ALA A 235 -0.61 -1.58 -9.97
N VAL A 236 -0.54 -0.62 -9.06
CA VAL A 236 0.58 -0.52 -8.11
C VAL A 236 0.15 -1.02 -6.74
N ALA A 237 0.54 -2.24 -6.41
CA ALA A 237 0.27 -2.91 -5.14
C ALA A 237 1.20 -2.42 -4.02
N PRO A 238 0.85 -2.60 -2.73
CA PRO A 238 1.65 -2.10 -1.60
C PRO A 238 3.02 -2.77 -1.45
N THR A 239 3.20 -4.00 -1.94
CA THR A 239 4.44 -4.79 -1.93
C THR A 239 5.11 -4.98 -0.55
N ALA A 240 4.36 -4.88 0.53
CA ALA A 240 4.89 -4.86 1.91
C ALA A 240 5.76 -6.09 2.26
N THR A 241 5.43 -7.26 1.74
CA THR A 241 6.19 -8.50 1.99
C THR A 241 7.23 -8.75 0.90
N ILE A 242 6.85 -8.66 -0.38
CA ILE A 242 7.76 -9.00 -1.48
C ILE A 242 8.93 -8.04 -1.61
N SER A 243 8.76 -6.76 -1.23
CA SER A 243 9.86 -5.80 -1.20
C SER A 243 10.94 -6.19 -0.19
N ASN A 244 10.57 -6.69 0.99
CA ASN A 244 11.53 -7.21 1.97
C ASN A 244 12.31 -8.42 1.42
N ILE A 245 11.65 -9.33 0.69
CA ILE A 245 12.30 -10.49 0.06
C ILE A 245 13.22 -10.04 -1.07
N ALA A 246 12.78 -9.06 -1.87
CA ALA A 246 13.54 -8.55 -3.02
C ALA A 246 14.64 -7.54 -2.63
N GLY A 247 14.73 -7.13 -1.37
CA GLY A 247 15.71 -6.18 -0.86
C GLY A 247 15.51 -4.76 -1.43
N SER A 248 14.29 -4.23 -1.32
CA SER A 248 13.96 -2.86 -1.73
C SER A 248 12.95 -2.23 -0.79
N TYR A 249 12.78 -0.91 -0.84
CA TYR A 249 11.67 -0.24 -0.17
C TYR A 249 10.35 -0.56 -0.87
N PRO A 250 9.24 -0.62 -0.12
CA PRO A 250 7.96 -1.02 -0.67
C PRO A 250 7.39 0.05 -1.62
N CYS A 251 6.76 -0.42 -2.69
CA CYS A 251 5.84 0.33 -3.53
C CYS A 251 6.43 1.65 -4.04
N ILE A 252 5.62 2.70 -3.96
CA ILE A 252 5.87 4.09 -4.38
C ILE A 252 6.04 5.03 -3.20
N GLU A 253 6.26 4.50 -2.00
CA GLU A 253 6.20 5.25 -0.75
C GLU A 253 7.55 5.79 -0.32
N PRO A 254 7.56 6.93 0.42
CA PRO A 254 8.77 7.37 1.11
C PRO A 254 9.13 6.41 2.24
N ILE A 255 10.39 6.45 2.64
CA ILE A 255 10.86 5.69 3.80
C ILE A 255 10.08 6.09 5.05
N TYR A 256 9.56 5.08 5.76
CA TYR A 256 8.78 5.33 6.98
C TYR A 256 9.65 5.94 8.09
N LYS A 257 10.83 5.33 8.34
CA LYS A 257 11.84 5.79 9.30
C LYS A 257 13.24 5.37 8.85
N ASN A 258 14.23 6.22 9.11
CA ASN A 258 15.64 5.91 8.84
C ASN A 258 16.23 4.88 9.80
N ILE A 259 15.66 4.74 11.00
CA ILE A 259 15.99 3.69 11.97
C ILE A 259 14.72 3.24 12.69
N TYR A 260 14.52 1.93 12.82
CA TYR A 260 13.37 1.36 13.54
C TYR A 260 13.68 -0.03 14.05
N VAL A 261 12.88 -0.50 15.00
CA VAL A 261 12.95 -1.88 15.49
C VAL A 261 11.91 -2.72 14.76
N LYS A 262 12.36 -3.82 14.18
CA LYS A 262 11.51 -4.84 13.59
C LYS A 262 11.46 -6.04 14.53
N SER A 263 10.28 -6.33 15.05
CA SER A 263 10.03 -7.50 15.90
C SER A 263 9.43 -8.62 15.08
N ASN A 264 9.94 -9.84 15.26
CA ASN A 264 9.38 -11.06 14.70
C ASN A 264 9.53 -12.21 15.71
N MET A 265 9.10 -13.43 15.33
CA MET A 265 9.18 -14.61 16.21
C MET A 265 10.62 -14.98 16.62
N SER A 266 11.64 -14.50 15.91
CA SER A 266 13.05 -14.77 16.19
C SER A 266 13.71 -13.69 17.06
N GLY A 267 12.99 -12.58 17.36
CA GLY A 267 13.49 -11.49 18.20
C GLY A 267 13.26 -10.10 17.60
N GLU A 268 13.93 -9.12 18.19
CA GLU A 268 13.91 -7.72 17.77
C GLU A 268 15.20 -7.36 17.04
N PHE A 269 15.06 -6.72 15.89
CA PHE A 269 16.16 -6.32 15.04
C PHE A 269 16.10 -4.83 14.77
N THR A 270 17.18 -4.11 15.03
CA THR A 270 17.29 -2.72 14.60
C THR A 270 17.61 -2.68 13.11
N VAL A 271 16.73 -2.08 12.35
CA VAL A 271 16.90 -1.83 10.92
C VAL A 271 17.25 -0.38 10.71
N ILE A 272 18.28 -0.11 9.91
CA ILE A 272 18.73 1.24 9.59
C ILE A 272 18.80 1.42 8.07
N ASN A 273 18.52 2.63 7.59
CA ASN A 273 18.61 2.99 6.18
C ASN A 273 20.07 2.87 5.69
N GLU A 274 20.33 1.86 4.87
CA GLU A 274 21.67 1.58 4.35
C GLU A 274 22.22 2.71 3.48
N TYR A 275 21.39 3.39 2.70
CA TYR A 275 21.79 4.53 1.88
C TYR A 275 22.32 5.68 2.76
N LEU A 276 21.61 5.99 3.84
CA LEU A 276 22.02 7.00 4.80
C LEU A 276 23.36 6.63 5.46
N VAL A 277 23.51 5.38 5.91
CA VAL A 277 24.75 4.90 6.54
C VAL A 277 25.92 5.00 5.57
N ASN A 278 25.74 4.62 4.32
CA ASN A 278 26.77 4.70 3.30
C ASN A 278 27.18 6.15 3.01
N ASP A 279 26.22 7.06 2.91
CA ASP A 279 26.49 8.49 2.73
C ASP A 279 27.22 9.11 3.93
N LEU A 280 26.83 8.76 5.14
CA LEU A 280 27.53 9.21 6.36
C LEU A 280 28.94 8.65 6.45
N LYS A 281 29.16 7.37 6.08
CA LYS A 281 30.48 6.75 6.00
C LYS A 281 31.38 7.45 4.98
N ALA A 282 30.85 7.73 3.78
CA ALA A 282 31.60 8.42 2.74
C ALA A 282 32.07 9.82 3.16
N ARG A 283 31.38 10.45 4.12
CA ARG A 283 31.72 11.77 4.68
C ARG A 283 32.48 11.71 6.00
N GLY A 284 32.82 10.50 6.50
CA GLY A 284 33.49 10.32 7.78
C GLY A 284 32.62 10.68 9.01
N LEU A 285 31.30 10.77 8.83
CA LEU A 285 30.34 11.12 9.87
C LEU A 285 29.72 9.91 10.59
N TRP A 286 29.94 8.69 10.07
CA TRP A 286 29.40 7.47 10.66
C TRP A 286 30.28 6.98 11.81
N ASN A 287 29.81 7.12 13.04
CA ASN A 287 30.46 6.67 14.25
C ASN A 287 29.39 6.30 15.30
N GLN A 288 29.84 5.91 16.53
CA GLN A 288 28.93 5.55 17.62
C GLN A 288 28.03 6.74 18.02
N GLU A 289 28.57 7.95 18.04
CA GLU A 289 27.82 9.16 18.39
C GLU A 289 26.69 9.43 17.39
N MET A 290 26.93 9.30 16.09
CA MET A 290 25.92 9.44 15.05
C MET A 290 24.80 8.40 15.20
N LEU A 291 25.14 7.16 15.56
CA LEU A 291 24.13 6.13 15.82
C LEU A 291 23.27 6.48 17.04
N GLU A 292 23.86 7.04 18.08
CA GLU A 292 23.15 7.51 19.28
C GLU A 292 22.23 8.70 18.96
N GLU A 293 22.70 9.65 18.15
CA GLU A 293 21.89 10.78 17.67
C GLU A 293 20.67 10.28 16.84
N LEU A 294 20.89 9.35 15.91
CA LEU A 294 19.81 8.75 15.12
C LEU A 294 18.77 8.07 16.03
N LYS A 295 19.21 7.33 17.05
CA LYS A 295 18.29 6.72 18.03
C LYS A 295 17.57 7.77 18.87
N ALA A 296 18.28 8.81 19.34
CA ALA A 296 17.70 9.87 20.17
C ALA A 296 16.61 10.65 19.44
N HIS A 297 16.77 10.83 18.15
CA HIS A 297 15.83 11.55 17.28
C HIS A 297 14.90 10.64 16.46
N ASP A 298 14.81 9.33 16.79
CA ASP A 298 13.92 8.35 16.16
C ASP A 298 14.10 8.28 14.64
N GLY A 299 15.31 8.54 14.11
CA GLY A 299 15.64 8.51 12.69
C GLY A 299 15.53 9.85 11.95
N ASP A 300 14.95 10.87 12.59
CA ASP A 300 14.81 12.21 12.01
C ASP A 300 16.17 12.92 11.91
N VAL A 301 16.80 12.80 10.74
CA VAL A 301 18.11 13.42 10.47
C VAL A 301 18.05 14.94 10.43
N GLY A 302 16.89 15.53 10.22
CA GLY A 302 16.67 16.98 10.24
C GLY A 302 17.06 17.62 11.57
N ARG A 303 16.97 16.85 12.64
CA ARG A 303 17.25 17.26 14.03
C ARG A 303 18.70 17.05 14.47
N ILE A 304 19.54 16.48 13.63
CA ILE A 304 20.96 16.18 13.96
C ILE A 304 21.84 17.24 13.31
N ASP A 305 22.47 18.10 14.12
CA ASP A 305 23.23 19.24 13.62
C ASP A 305 24.43 18.84 12.74
N ALA A 306 25.08 17.73 13.05
CA ALA A 306 26.23 17.21 12.31
C ALA A 306 25.89 16.69 10.90
N VAL A 307 24.62 16.45 10.59
CA VAL A 307 24.20 15.98 9.27
C VAL A 307 24.11 17.15 8.29
N PRO A 308 24.77 17.08 7.11
CA PRO A 308 24.70 18.14 6.09
C PRO A 308 23.28 18.36 5.55
N ALA A 309 22.98 19.61 5.17
CA ALA A 309 21.64 20.02 4.74
C ALA A 309 21.10 19.19 3.54
N GLU A 310 21.97 18.86 2.58
CA GLU A 310 21.58 18.03 1.44
C GLU A 310 21.16 16.60 1.81
N LEU A 311 21.75 16.04 2.89
CA LEU A 311 21.35 14.73 3.41
C LEU A 311 20.05 14.85 4.24
N LYS A 312 19.86 15.95 4.96
CA LYS A 312 18.60 16.20 5.68
C LYS A 312 17.41 16.23 4.72
N GLU A 313 17.56 16.88 3.57
CA GLU A 313 16.53 16.90 2.54
C GLU A 313 16.32 15.52 1.89
N LEU A 314 17.41 14.81 1.56
CA LEU A 314 17.34 13.52 0.87
C LEU A 314 16.71 12.42 1.72
N TYR A 315 16.99 12.43 3.03
CA TYR A 315 16.58 11.37 3.97
C TYR A 315 15.39 11.76 4.85
N LYS A 316 14.54 12.70 4.39
CA LYS A 316 13.25 12.98 5.01
C LYS A 316 12.43 11.70 5.14
N GLU A 317 11.86 11.51 6.32
CA GLU A 317 10.93 10.40 6.59
C GLU A 317 9.51 10.74 6.09
N ALA A 318 8.66 9.74 5.93
CA ALA A 318 7.32 9.89 5.36
C ALA A 318 6.47 10.97 6.05
N PHE A 319 6.59 11.13 7.36
CA PHE A 319 5.85 12.12 8.15
C PHE A 319 6.43 13.54 8.12
N GLU A 320 7.59 13.72 7.52
CA GLU A 320 8.20 15.04 7.32
C GLU A 320 7.80 15.65 5.96
N ILE A 321 7.25 14.82 5.09
CA ILE A 321 6.79 15.20 3.76
C ILE A 321 5.33 15.63 3.82
N ASP A 322 4.99 16.76 3.20
CA ASP A 322 3.60 17.19 3.11
C ASP A 322 2.76 16.18 2.32
N ALA A 323 1.67 15.70 2.92
CA ALA A 323 0.83 14.67 2.32
C ALA A 323 0.23 15.12 0.98
N THR A 324 -0.01 16.40 0.75
CA THR A 324 -0.50 16.91 -0.55
C THR A 324 0.56 16.77 -1.64
N ARG A 325 1.86 16.84 -1.30
CA ARG A 325 2.95 16.53 -2.24
C ARG A 325 2.94 15.06 -2.66
N LEU A 326 2.67 14.15 -1.71
CA LEU A 326 2.53 12.73 -2.02
C LEU A 326 1.33 12.45 -2.93
N VAL A 327 0.21 13.14 -2.71
CA VAL A 327 -0.97 13.10 -3.59
C VAL A 327 -0.61 13.59 -5.00
N GLN A 328 0.14 14.67 -5.14
CA GLN A 328 0.60 15.19 -6.44
C GLN A 328 1.48 14.17 -7.19
N LEU A 329 2.45 13.55 -6.51
CA LEU A 329 3.27 12.47 -7.09
C LEU A 329 2.40 11.29 -7.55
N THR A 330 1.38 10.95 -6.75
CA THR A 330 0.44 9.88 -7.08
C THR A 330 -0.42 10.24 -8.30
N ALA A 331 -0.83 11.49 -8.46
CA ALA A 331 -1.54 11.96 -9.64
C ALA A 331 -0.68 11.89 -10.92
N LEU A 332 0.60 12.29 -10.82
CA LEU A 332 1.55 12.22 -11.94
C LEU A 332 1.76 10.78 -12.43
N ARG A 333 1.87 9.82 -11.52
CA ARG A 333 1.92 8.40 -11.88
C ARG A 333 0.56 7.91 -12.39
N GLY A 334 -0.53 8.32 -11.73
CA GLY A 334 -1.89 7.85 -11.96
C GLY A 334 -2.43 8.13 -13.35
N LYS A 335 -1.90 9.13 -14.08
CA LYS A 335 -2.31 9.41 -15.46
C LYS A 335 -1.92 8.28 -16.44
N TRP A 336 -0.91 7.46 -16.08
CA TRP A 336 -0.40 6.35 -16.87
C TRP A 336 -0.98 4.98 -16.48
N ILE A 337 -1.78 4.91 -15.40
CA ILE A 337 -2.27 3.68 -14.80
C ILE A 337 -3.74 3.47 -15.17
N ASP A 338 -4.04 2.34 -15.78
CA ASP A 338 -5.42 1.98 -16.15
C ASP A 338 -6.26 1.49 -14.96
N GLN A 339 -5.67 0.80 -13.99
CA GLN A 339 -6.30 0.52 -12.70
C GLN A 339 -5.96 1.62 -11.68
N SER A 340 -5.39 1.30 -10.51
CA SER A 340 -5.06 2.29 -9.50
C SER A 340 -3.72 2.00 -8.80
N GLN A 341 -3.46 2.68 -7.72
CA GLN A 341 -2.25 2.53 -6.91
C GLN A 341 -2.60 2.66 -5.43
N SER A 342 -2.00 1.80 -4.61
CA SER A 342 -2.17 1.80 -3.15
C SER A 342 -1.41 2.98 -2.54
N HIS A 343 -2.08 4.11 -2.44
CA HIS A 343 -1.51 5.35 -1.92
C HIS A 343 -1.82 5.53 -0.44
N ASN A 344 -0.82 5.36 0.44
CA ASN A 344 -0.94 5.69 1.86
C ASN A 344 -0.85 7.20 2.08
N VAL A 345 -1.71 7.70 2.96
CA VAL A 345 -1.67 9.07 3.44
C VAL A 345 -0.91 9.12 4.76
N PHE A 346 0.14 9.93 4.84
CA PHE A 346 0.93 10.12 6.05
C PHE A 346 0.59 11.48 6.65
N MET A 347 0.16 11.52 7.89
CA MET A 347 -0.21 12.75 8.57
C MET A 347 0.42 12.83 9.96
N LYS A 348 1.12 13.94 10.22
CA LYS A 348 1.65 14.29 11.54
C LYS A 348 0.66 15.21 12.25
N GLY A 349 0.21 14.82 13.44
CA GLY A 349 -0.72 15.61 14.25
C GLY A 349 -2.19 15.36 13.92
N VAL A 350 -3.07 16.14 14.56
CA VAL A 350 -4.53 15.97 14.54
C VAL A 350 -5.15 17.26 13.95
N SER A 351 -5.48 17.24 12.66
CA SER A 351 -6.17 18.36 12.03
C SER A 351 -7.21 17.87 11.03
N GLY A 352 -8.47 18.03 11.36
CA GLY A 352 -9.59 17.70 10.48
C GLY A 352 -9.54 18.50 9.17
N LYS A 353 -9.16 19.78 9.23
CA LYS A 353 -8.98 20.64 8.06
C LYS A 353 -7.88 20.11 7.13
N LYS A 354 -6.71 19.75 7.67
CA LYS A 354 -5.62 19.20 6.86
C LYS A 354 -6.01 17.86 6.22
N LEU A 355 -6.76 17.04 6.95
CA LEU A 355 -7.27 15.78 6.44
C LEU A 355 -8.25 16.01 5.27
N GLU A 356 -9.16 16.97 5.40
CA GLU A 356 -10.06 17.37 4.33
C GLU A 356 -9.30 17.88 3.10
N GLU A 357 -8.32 18.77 3.28
CA GLU A 357 -7.46 19.29 2.19
C GLU A 357 -6.78 18.15 1.41
N ILE A 358 -6.25 17.13 2.09
CA ILE A 358 -5.57 15.99 1.46
C ILE A 358 -6.55 15.19 0.59
N TYR A 359 -7.73 14.84 1.12
CA TYR A 359 -8.68 14.00 0.37
C TYR A 359 -9.40 14.79 -0.73
N MET A 360 -9.63 16.09 -0.54
CA MET A 360 -10.13 16.96 -1.61
C MET A 360 -9.10 17.10 -2.73
N ALA A 361 -7.83 17.32 -2.40
CA ALA A 361 -6.75 17.34 -3.39
C ALA A 361 -6.64 16.03 -4.17
N ALA A 362 -6.83 14.89 -3.50
CA ALA A 362 -6.85 13.58 -4.16
C ALA A 362 -8.00 13.48 -5.19
N TRP A 363 -9.19 13.95 -4.83
CA TRP A 363 -10.34 13.99 -5.75
C TRP A 363 -10.11 14.97 -6.89
N GLU A 364 -9.68 16.20 -6.61
CA GLU A 364 -9.41 17.25 -7.60
C GLU A 364 -8.38 16.82 -8.64
N LEU A 365 -7.33 16.13 -8.20
CA LEU A 365 -6.27 15.60 -9.06
C LEU A 365 -6.64 14.29 -9.79
N GLY A 366 -7.88 13.83 -9.64
CA GLY A 366 -8.41 12.67 -10.36
C GLY A 366 -7.84 11.32 -9.92
N LEU A 367 -7.42 11.18 -8.67
CA LEU A 367 -7.05 9.88 -8.09
C LEU A 367 -8.29 8.98 -8.07
N LYS A 368 -8.09 7.68 -8.30
CA LYS A 368 -9.16 6.68 -8.23
C LYS A 368 -9.35 6.16 -6.80
N THR A 369 -8.26 5.99 -6.06
CA THR A 369 -8.26 5.40 -4.72
C THR A 369 -7.23 6.05 -3.81
N THR A 370 -7.47 5.94 -2.51
CA THR A 370 -6.47 6.12 -1.44
C THR A 370 -6.45 4.85 -0.59
N TYR A 371 -5.41 4.68 0.24
CA TYR A 371 -5.23 3.50 1.08
C TYR A 371 -5.26 3.88 2.57
N TYR A 372 -4.36 3.39 3.40
CA TYR A 372 -4.35 3.73 4.82
C TYR A 372 -4.06 5.20 5.09
N LEU A 373 -4.79 5.77 6.05
CA LEU A 373 -4.30 6.93 6.79
C LEU A 373 -3.33 6.42 7.86
N ARG A 374 -2.09 6.86 7.77
CA ARG A 374 -1.05 6.53 8.74
C ARG A 374 -0.76 7.75 9.60
N SER A 375 -0.93 7.61 10.89
CA SER A 375 -0.52 8.61 11.90
C SER A 375 0.73 8.14 12.63
N LEU A 376 1.48 9.07 13.22
CA LEU A 376 2.62 8.74 14.05
C LEU A 376 2.13 8.01 15.31
N GLY A 377 2.33 6.70 15.35
CA GLY A 377 2.17 5.92 16.57
C GLY A 377 3.36 6.11 17.52
N ALA A 378 3.15 5.84 18.79
CA ALA A 378 4.19 5.91 19.81
C ALA A 378 5.16 4.70 19.76
N SER A 379 5.62 4.26 18.60
CA SER A 379 6.69 3.26 18.52
C SER A 379 7.99 3.91 18.95
N GLN A 380 8.42 3.64 20.17
CA GLN A 380 9.68 4.15 20.71
C GLN A 380 10.78 3.13 20.48
N ILE A 381 11.88 3.59 19.89
CA ILE A 381 13.15 2.84 19.88
C ILE A 381 13.61 2.77 21.32
N GLU A 382 14.17 1.62 21.74
CA GLU A 382 14.73 1.50 23.06
C GLU A 382 15.88 2.49 23.23
N LYS A 383 15.70 3.47 24.13
CA LYS A 383 16.66 4.55 24.41
C LYS A 383 17.46 4.28 25.70
N SER A 384 17.32 3.08 26.28
CA SER A 384 17.99 2.70 27.53
C SER A 384 19.53 2.69 27.43
N THR A 385 20.06 2.58 26.21
CA THR A 385 21.51 2.59 25.95
C THR A 385 22.09 3.98 25.69
N LEU A 386 21.24 5.03 25.65
CA LEU A 386 21.70 6.39 25.40
C LEU A 386 22.28 7.03 26.65
N ASP A 387 23.32 7.87 26.50
CA ASP A 387 23.91 8.63 27.62
C ASP A 387 22.86 9.64 28.14
N ALA A 388 22.34 9.35 29.33
CA ALA A 388 21.34 10.16 30.03
C ALA A 388 21.82 11.59 30.34
N LYS A 389 23.15 11.81 30.44
CA LYS A 389 23.72 13.15 30.68
C LYS A 389 23.67 14.02 29.43
N LYS A 390 23.87 13.40 28.23
CA LYS A 390 23.87 14.11 26.96
C LYS A 390 22.45 14.37 26.44
N TYR A 391 21.55 13.42 26.61
CA TYR A 391 20.19 13.44 26.01
C TYR A 391 19.06 13.75 27.00
N GLY A 392 19.38 13.94 28.30
CA GLY A 392 18.45 14.53 29.27
C GLY A 392 17.31 13.66 29.76
N TYR A 393 17.29 12.35 29.45
CA TYR A 393 16.26 11.44 29.95
C TYR A 393 16.81 10.08 30.34
N THR A 394 16.31 9.62 31.49
CA THR A 394 16.23 8.21 31.82
C THR A 394 14.77 7.80 31.71
N GLN A 395 14.48 6.63 31.15
CA GLN A 395 13.12 6.11 31.30
C GLN A 395 12.79 6.04 32.79
N LYS A 396 11.88 6.87 33.26
CA LYS A 396 11.26 6.64 34.56
C LYS A 396 10.50 5.32 34.40
N ARG A 397 11.06 4.22 34.92
CA ARG A 397 10.23 3.08 35.28
C ARG A 397 9.24 3.62 36.29
N GLU A 398 7.99 3.84 35.92
CA GLU A 398 6.93 3.87 36.90
C GLU A 398 6.95 2.49 37.57
N ALA A 399 7.39 2.47 38.79
CA ALA A 399 7.28 1.29 39.63
C ALA A 399 5.79 0.95 39.65
N ALA A 400 5.42 -0.21 39.12
CA ALA A 400 4.08 -0.71 39.21
C ALA A 400 3.60 -0.56 40.64
N ALA A 401 2.55 0.20 40.86
CA ALA A 401 1.96 0.39 42.18
C ALA A 401 1.68 -1.01 42.77
N PRO A 402 2.08 -1.27 44.04
CA PRO A 402 1.84 -2.57 44.63
C PRO A 402 0.32 -2.83 44.60
N LYS A 403 -0.08 -3.95 44.00
CA LYS A 403 -1.47 -4.41 44.05
C LYS A 403 -1.91 -4.43 45.49
N PRO A 404 -3.06 -3.86 45.88
CA PRO A 404 -3.55 -3.93 47.25
C PRO A 404 -3.72 -5.41 47.63
N ALA A 405 -3.14 -5.79 48.72
CA ALA A 405 -3.25 -7.10 49.33
C ALA A 405 -4.75 -7.39 49.60
N VAL A 406 -5.26 -8.42 48.93
CA VAL A 406 -6.61 -8.92 49.23
C VAL A 406 -6.52 -9.54 50.62
N ALA A 407 -7.29 -8.95 51.56
CA ALA A 407 -7.40 -9.45 52.91
C ALA A 407 -8.00 -10.87 52.87
N ALA A 408 -7.26 -11.80 53.52
CA ALA A 408 -7.73 -13.16 53.73
C ALA A 408 -8.95 -13.14 54.69
N GLY A 409 -10.11 -13.44 54.15
CA GLY A 409 -11.33 -13.77 54.93
C GLY A 409 -11.32 -15.29 55.22
N SER A 410 -11.34 -15.62 56.48
CA SER A 410 -11.42 -16.96 57.06
C SER A 410 -12.80 -17.61 56.77
N GLY A 411 -12.80 -18.93 56.52
CA GLY A 411 -14.01 -19.74 56.65
C GLY A 411 -14.03 -21.08 55.93
N ALA A 412 -13.67 -22.10 56.69
CA ALA A 412 -14.24 -23.49 56.78
C ALA A 412 -14.24 -24.44 55.56
N GLU A 413 -13.40 -25.43 55.70
CA GLU A 413 -13.66 -26.90 55.74
C GLU A 413 -14.65 -27.57 54.76
N SER A 414 -14.16 -28.53 54.00
CA SER A 414 -14.48 -29.98 54.06
C SER A 414 -13.95 -30.64 52.78
N ALA A 415 -12.99 -31.44 52.86
CA ALA A 415 -12.83 -32.91 53.03
C ALA A 415 -13.07 -33.76 51.77
N LEU A 416 -12.06 -34.62 51.57
CA LEU A 416 -12.02 -35.99 51.03
C LEU A 416 -11.77 -36.17 49.51
N SER A 417 -10.60 -36.64 49.24
CA SER A 417 -10.07 -38.00 48.91
C SER A 417 -10.21 -38.31 47.41
N GLY A 418 -9.18 -38.72 46.78
CA GLY A 418 -8.31 -39.81 46.81
C GLY A 418 -7.91 -40.26 45.43
N GLY A 419 -6.69 -40.68 45.27
CA GLY A 419 -6.21 -41.85 44.56
C GLY A 419 -5.81 -41.65 43.08
N SER A 420 -4.61 -41.61 42.81
CA SER A 420 -3.48 -42.52 42.57
C SER A 420 -3.35 -43.07 41.12
N ASN A 421 -2.16 -42.79 40.59
CA ASN A 421 -1.25 -43.64 39.81
C ASN A 421 -1.74 -44.49 38.62
N GLY A 422 -0.94 -44.45 37.57
CA GLY A 422 -0.74 -45.59 36.68
C GLY A 422 0.03 -45.29 35.40
N ASN A 423 1.31 -45.60 35.44
CA ASN A 423 2.24 -45.79 34.34
C ASN A 423 1.82 -46.97 33.43
N GLY A 424 2.17 -46.91 32.11
CA GLY A 424 2.16 -48.12 31.30
C GLY A 424 2.54 -47.91 29.84
N THR A 425 3.72 -48.28 29.55
CA THR A 425 4.45 -48.46 28.28
C THR A 425 3.83 -49.54 27.38
N GLY A 426 4.06 -49.45 26.03
CA GLY A 426 4.28 -50.64 25.21
C GLY A 426 3.67 -50.63 23.81
N ALA A 427 4.46 -50.47 22.84
CA ALA A 427 4.84 -51.21 21.62
C ALA A 427 3.80 -51.88 20.71
N ALA A 428 3.93 -51.55 19.44
CA ALA A 428 4.03 -52.38 18.21
C ALA A 428 2.90 -53.29 17.75
N GLY A 429 2.56 -53.20 16.44
CA GLY A 429 2.11 -54.31 15.64
C GLY A 429 1.10 -54.05 14.52
N SER A 430 1.61 -53.89 13.32
CA SER A 430 1.21 -54.40 11.97
C SER A 430 -0.25 -54.67 11.54
N ALA A 431 -0.52 -54.11 10.35
CA ALA A 431 -1.15 -54.70 9.14
C ALA A 431 -2.64 -55.08 9.11
N GLY A 432 -3.33 -54.60 8.08
CA GLY A 432 -4.51 -55.24 7.50
C GLY A 432 -5.48 -54.33 6.78
N ASP A 433 -5.56 -54.49 5.47
CA ASP A 433 -6.46 -53.85 4.48
C ASP A 433 -7.94 -53.87 4.85
N ALA A 434 -8.67 -52.83 4.47
CA ALA A 434 -9.89 -52.94 3.65
C ALA A 434 -10.52 -51.58 3.39
N ALA A 435 -10.83 -51.35 2.11
CA ALA A 435 -11.50 -50.18 1.55
C ALA A 435 -12.95 -50.01 2.02
N THR A 436 -13.34 -48.80 2.39
CA THR A 436 -14.69 -48.25 2.14
C THR A 436 -14.62 -46.75 2.20
N GLY A 437 -15.30 -46.08 1.21
CA GLY A 437 -15.23 -44.66 0.96
C GLY A 437 -15.85 -43.82 2.05
N GLU A 438 -15.14 -42.76 2.35
CA GLU A 438 -15.69 -41.58 3.05
C GLU A 438 -15.17 -40.30 2.40
N ARG A 439 -16.08 -39.34 2.29
CA ARG A 439 -15.88 -38.00 1.73
C ARG A 439 -14.71 -37.31 2.42
N PRO A 440 -13.93 -36.48 1.69
CA PRO A 440 -12.89 -35.72 2.33
C PRO A 440 -13.51 -34.62 3.23
N THR A 441 -13.17 -34.73 4.49
CA THR A 441 -13.38 -33.72 5.52
C THR A 441 -12.72 -32.41 5.11
N ARG A 442 -13.44 -31.31 5.25
CA ARG A 442 -12.96 -29.92 5.09
C ARG A 442 -11.61 -29.76 5.77
N ILE A 443 -10.59 -29.54 4.97
CA ILE A 443 -9.33 -28.96 5.44
C ILE A 443 -9.66 -27.53 5.80
N ALA A 444 -9.63 -27.20 7.09
CA ALA A 444 -9.65 -25.83 7.56
C ALA A 444 -8.48 -25.10 6.90
N ALA A 445 -8.78 -24.11 6.07
CA ALA A 445 -7.81 -23.18 5.57
C ALA A 445 -7.18 -22.50 6.80
N THR A 446 -5.93 -22.82 7.08
CA THR A 446 -5.12 -22.07 8.01
C THR A 446 -4.95 -20.70 7.37
N ALA A 447 -5.69 -19.73 7.87
CA ALA A 447 -5.49 -18.34 7.51
C ALA A 447 -4.02 -18.01 7.79
N VAL A 448 -3.29 -17.69 6.75
CA VAL A 448 -1.98 -17.05 6.87
C VAL A 448 -2.27 -15.70 7.50
N THR A 449 -2.05 -15.59 8.80
CA THR A 449 -2.12 -14.33 9.54
C THR A 449 -0.97 -13.44 9.09
N THR A 450 -1.21 -12.67 8.03
CA THR A 450 -0.47 -11.46 7.76
C THR A 450 -0.91 -10.43 8.79
N ASP A 451 0.04 -9.86 9.54
CA ASP A 451 -0.12 -8.73 10.46
C ASP A 451 -0.75 -8.95 11.86
N ALA A 452 -0.68 -10.15 12.44
CA ALA A 452 -1.03 -10.31 13.86
C ALA A 452 -0.12 -9.47 14.79
N GLY A 453 1.13 -9.20 14.41
CA GLY A 453 2.05 -8.33 15.15
C GLY A 453 1.65 -6.85 15.11
N PHE A 454 1.10 -6.40 13.99
CA PHE A 454 0.67 -5.01 13.82
C PHE A 454 -0.70 -4.77 14.50
N ALA A 455 -1.62 -5.72 14.40
CA ALA A 455 -2.91 -5.68 15.09
C ALA A 455 -2.77 -5.78 16.61
N ALA A 456 -1.82 -6.58 17.12
CA ALA A 456 -1.53 -6.65 18.56
C ALA A 456 -0.88 -5.37 19.08
N SER A 457 -0.07 -4.69 18.27
CA SER A 457 0.48 -3.36 18.60
C SER A 457 -0.61 -2.30 18.71
N ILE A 458 -1.64 -2.35 17.85
CA ILE A 458 -2.79 -1.45 17.89
C ILE A 458 -3.70 -1.76 19.10
N ALA A 459 -3.92 -3.02 19.41
CA ALA A 459 -4.76 -3.43 20.54
C ALA A 459 -4.14 -3.06 21.91
N ASN A 460 -2.82 -3.06 22.02
CA ASN A 460 -2.11 -2.56 23.21
C ASN A 460 -2.06 -1.03 23.30
N MET A 461 -2.35 -0.32 22.23
CA MET A 461 -2.40 1.16 22.21
C MET A 461 -3.74 1.72 22.73
N SER A 462 -4.80 0.91 22.79
CA SER A 462 -6.12 1.35 23.28
C SER A 462 -6.25 1.44 24.80
N SER A 463 -5.21 1.10 25.58
CA SER A 463 -5.27 1.09 27.05
C SER A 463 -4.40 2.15 27.74
N ALA A 464 -3.74 3.05 27.03
CA ALA A 464 -2.93 4.07 27.68
C ALA A 464 -2.91 5.37 26.88
N THR A 465 -3.91 6.16 27.03
CA THR A 465 -3.94 7.63 27.22
C THR A 465 -5.35 8.09 27.00
N GLU A 466 -6.00 8.61 28.02
CA GLU A 466 -7.19 9.45 27.87
C GLU A 466 -6.80 10.63 26.99
N ILE A 467 -7.25 10.59 25.72
CA ILE A 467 -7.19 11.74 24.81
C ILE A 467 -8.30 12.66 25.28
N THR A 468 -7.96 13.62 26.13
CA THR A 468 -8.88 14.59 26.71
C THR A 468 -9.35 15.67 25.74
N ASN A 469 -9.10 15.58 24.44
CA ASN A 469 -9.62 16.47 23.41
C ASN A 469 -10.05 15.67 22.17
N ILE A 470 -11.07 14.84 22.29
CA ILE A 470 -11.77 14.26 21.15
C ILE A 470 -12.76 15.30 20.66
N CYS A 471 -12.67 15.69 19.41
CA CYS A 471 -13.64 16.53 18.74
C CYS A 471 -15.05 15.93 18.92
N SER A 472 -15.91 16.58 19.71
CA SER A 472 -17.31 16.21 19.83
C SER A 472 -18.04 16.67 18.58
N LEU A 473 -18.74 15.75 17.91
CA LEU A 473 -19.59 16.06 16.74
C LEU A 473 -20.71 17.06 17.02
N ASP A 474 -20.98 17.32 18.29
CA ASP A 474 -22.04 18.22 18.76
C ASP A 474 -21.50 19.56 19.28
N ASP A 475 -20.19 19.78 19.23
CA ASP A 475 -19.56 21.03 19.65
C ASP A 475 -19.31 21.96 18.44
N PRO A 476 -20.12 23.04 18.28
CA PRO A 476 -19.99 23.97 17.17
C PRO A 476 -18.70 24.82 17.21
N ASP A 477 -18.00 24.87 18.34
CA ASP A 477 -16.80 25.68 18.56
C ASP A 477 -15.51 24.86 18.61
N CYS A 478 -15.54 23.58 18.21
CA CYS A 478 -14.38 22.71 18.20
C CYS A 478 -13.33 23.16 17.16
N GLU A 479 -12.21 23.71 17.62
CA GLU A 479 -11.11 24.20 16.79
C GLU A 479 -10.46 23.10 15.88
N ALA A 480 -10.63 21.82 16.22
CA ALA A 480 -10.12 20.72 15.39
C ALA A 480 -10.93 20.52 14.09
N CYS A 481 -12.11 21.12 13.98
CA CYS A 481 -13.01 21.02 12.82
C CYS A 481 -13.32 22.37 12.15
N GLN A 482 -12.68 23.46 12.59
CA GLN A 482 -12.82 24.78 11.96
C GLN A 482 -11.75 25.03 10.89
#